data_8ea72e9cc042f4a9a436997160017173
#
_entry.id   8ea72e9cc042f4a9a436997160017173
#
_cell.length_a   1.000
_cell.length_b   1.000
_cell.length_c   1.000
_cell.angle_alpha   90.00
_cell.angle_beta   90.00
_cell.angle_gamma   90.00
#
_symmetry.space_group_name_H-M   'P 1'
#
loop_
_entity.id
_entity.type
_entity.pdbx_description
1 polymer ?
#
loop_
_entity_poly.entity_id
_entity_poly.type
_entity_poly.pdbx_seq_one_letter_code
_entity_poly.pdbx_strand_id
1 'polypeptide(L)'
;MHARVVTNQIQPGKMDEWVALIRDSVVPSLRDEAGFKGFVVLTNAEAGESIGYSIRDSADDMVASEASGNYQQQIAKLGSVLAMPPVREAYELTVLD
;
A
#
# COMPACT_ATOMS: atom_id res chain seq x y z
N MET A 1 10.06 8.48 11.52
CA MET A 1 9.14 8.12 10.42
C MET A 1 8.41 6.83 10.74
N HIS A 2 7.21 6.70 10.24
CA HIS A 2 6.40 5.49 10.39
C HIS A 2 6.17 4.82 9.04
N ALA A 3 6.04 3.49 9.07
CA ALA A 3 5.74 2.71 7.88
C ALA A 3 4.52 1.83 8.12
N ARG A 4 3.62 1.81 7.15
CA ARG A 4 2.53 0.84 7.10
C ARG A 4 2.94 -0.25 6.11
N VAL A 5 2.96 -1.48 6.59
CA VAL A 5 3.29 -2.65 5.77
C VAL A 5 2.00 -3.39 5.45
N VAL A 6 1.73 -3.58 4.17
CA VAL A 6 0.52 -4.25 3.72
C VAL A 6 0.93 -5.47 2.91
N THR A 7 0.51 -6.64 3.36
CA THR A 7 0.74 -7.89 2.65
C THR A 7 -0.53 -8.26 1.90
N ASN A 8 -0.40 -8.53 0.61
CA ASN A 8 -1.51 -8.79 -0.29
C ASN A 8 -1.33 -10.12 -1.00
N GLN A 9 -2.41 -10.89 -1.09
CA GLN A 9 -2.46 -12.07 -1.92
C GLN A 9 -3.23 -11.73 -3.20
N ILE A 10 -2.59 -11.96 -4.34
CA ILE A 10 -3.11 -11.55 -5.64
C ILE A 10 -3.72 -12.76 -6.34
N GLN A 11 -4.88 -12.56 -6.97
CA GLN A 11 -5.52 -13.63 -7.74
C GLN A 11 -4.61 -14.11 -8.87
N PRO A 12 -4.63 -15.41 -9.19
CA PRO A 12 -3.82 -15.95 -10.30
C PRO A 12 -4.07 -15.18 -11.61
N GLY A 13 -2.96 -14.80 -12.26
CA GLY A 13 -3.02 -14.07 -13.53
C GLY A 13 -3.32 -12.58 -13.40
N LYS A 14 -3.42 -12.04 -12.18
CA LYS A 14 -3.78 -10.64 -11.95
C LYS A 14 -2.62 -9.76 -11.49
N MET A 15 -1.40 -10.28 -11.41
CA MET A 15 -0.27 -9.51 -10.90
C MET A 15 0.02 -8.26 -11.74
N ASP A 16 -0.05 -8.35 -13.07
CA ASP A 16 0.19 -7.19 -13.93
C ASP A 16 -0.88 -6.11 -13.73
N GLU A 17 -2.13 -6.52 -13.58
CA GLU A 17 -3.22 -5.59 -13.28
C GLU A 17 -3.03 -4.94 -11.91
N TRP A 18 -2.60 -5.71 -10.90
CA TRP A 18 -2.27 -5.22 -9.58
C TRP A 18 -1.19 -4.13 -9.65
N VAL A 19 -0.08 -4.40 -10.34
CA VAL A 19 1.03 -3.45 -10.47
C VAL A 19 0.56 -2.17 -11.16
N ALA A 20 -0.23 -2.29 -12.23
CA ALA A 20 -0.75 -1.12 -12.95
C ALA A 20 -1.66 -0.26 -12.07
N LEU A 21 -2.55 -0.89 -11.27
CA LEU A 21 -3.42 -0.16 -10.35
C LEU A 21 -2.63 0.58 -9.28
N ILE A 22 -1.62 -0.07 -8.70
CA ILE A 22 -0.77 0.57 -7.68
C ILE A 22 -0.03 1.76 -8.28
N ARG A 23 0.64 1.56 -9.40
CA ARG A 23 1.46 2.60 -10.05
C ARG A 23 0.63 3.77 -10.54
N ASP A 24 -0.51 3.50 -11.18
CA ASP A 24 -1.24 4.51 -11.94
C ASP A 24 -2.38 5.15 -11.15
N SER A 25 -2.85 4.52 -10.09
CA SER A 25 -3.97 5.02 -9.29
C SER A 25 -3.61 5.24 -7.82
N VAL A 26 -3.09 4.21 -7.15
CA VAL A 26 -2.85 4.28 -5.70
C VAL A 26 -1.72 5.26 -5.36
N VAL A 27 -0.56 5.07 -5.94
CA VAL A 27 0.62 5.91 -5.63
C VAL A 27 0.37 7.39 -5.94
N PRO A 28 -0.16 7.77 -7.12
CA PRO A 28 -0.45 9.18 -7.38
C PRO A 28 -1.41 9.80 -6.37
N SER A 29 -2.40 9.03 -5.89
CA SER A 29 -3.36 9.54 -4.93
C SER A 29 -2.76 9.80 -3.55
N LEU A 30 -1.64 9.14 -3.22
CA LEU A 30 -0.99 9.28 -1.92
C LEU A 30 0.03 10.40 -1.86
N ARG A 31 0.58 10.82 -3.00
CA ARG A 31 1.70 11.77 -3.04
C ARG A 31 1.40 13.10 -2.39
N ASP A 32 0.16 13.57 -2.46
CA ASP A 32 -0.26 14.87 -1.92
C ASP A 32 -0.75 14.78 -0.47
N GLU A 33 -0.74 13.60 0.12
CA GLU A 33 -1.17 13.45 1.52
C GLU A 33 -0.11 13.96 2.48
N ALA A 34 -0.57 14.49 3.62
CA ALA A 34 0.32 15.06 4.64
C ALA A 34 1.33 14.00 5.12
N GLY A 35 2.60 14.41 5.17
CA GLY A 35 3.68 13.57 5.68
C GLY A 35 4.11 12.44 4.78
N PHE A 36 3.62 12.34 3.55
CA PHE A 36 4.02 11.30 2.62
C PHE A 36 5.52 11.41 2.32
N LYS A 37 6.26 10.30 2.50
CA LYS A 37 7.70 10.24 2.27
C LYS A 37 8.10 9.21 1.22
N GLY A 38 7.27 8.22 0.95
CA GLY A 38 7.60 7.22 -0.04
C GLY A 38 6.66 6.05 -0.03
N PHE A 39 6.75 5.26 -1.10
CA PHE A 39 5.98 4.04 -1.26
C PHE A 39 6.85 3.03 -1.99
N VAL A 40 6.95 1.83 -1.45
CA VAL A 40 7.72 0.74 -2.04
C VAL A 40 6.79 -0.45 -2.23
N VAL A 41 6.82 -1.06 -3.41
CA VAL A 41 6.02 -2.25 -3.70
C VAL A 41 6.97 -3.37 -4.13
N LEU A 42 6.87 -4.48 -3.43
CA LEU A 42 7.58 -5.71 -3.76
C LEU A 42 6.57 -6.70 -4.31
N THR A 43 6.95 -7.44 -5.33
CA THR A 43 6.08 -8.47 -5.90
C THR A 43 6.80 -9.80 -6.01
N ASN A 44 6.06 -10.88 -5.77
CA ASN A 44 6.51 -12.23 -6.02
C ASN A 44 5.42 -12.92 -6.86
N ALA A 45 5.59 -12.87 -8.17
CA ALA A 45 4.58 -13.38 -9.10
C ALA A 45 4.36 -14.88 -8.95
N GLU A 46 5.42 -15.64 -8.65
CA GLU A 46 5.36 -17.08 -8.47
C GLU A 46 4.50 -17.45 -7.26
N ALA A 47 4.65 -16.71 -6.15
CA ALA A 47 3.86 -16.92 -4.95
C ALA A 47 2.50 -16.22 -4.98
N GLY A 48 2.26 -15.32 -5.94
CA GLY A 48 1.05 -14.52 -5.97
C GLY A 48 0.97 -13.52 -4.83
N GLU A 49 2.11 -12.99 -4.36
CA GLU A 49 2.17 -12.12 -3.19
C GLU A 49 2.76 -10.77 -3.53
N SER A 50 2.25 -9.73 -2.89
CA SER A 50 2.81 -8.39 -2.96
C SER A 50 2.86 -7.76 -1.57
N ILE A 51 3.95 -7.06 -1.28
CA ILE A 51 4.12 -6.34 -0.03
C ILE A 51 4.35 -4.87 -0.36
N GLY A 52 3.55 -3.99 0.24
CA GLY A 52 3.69 -2.55 0.08
C GLY A 52 4.13 -1.88 1.38
N TYR A 53 5.06 -0.94 1.27
CA TYR A 53 5.47 -0.07 2.37
C TYR A 53 5.05 1.36 2.06
N SER A 54 4.19 1.93 2.90
CA SER A 54 3.85 3.35 2.82
C SER A 54 4.57 4.08 3.96
N ILE A 55 5.40 5.05 3.62
CA ILE A 55 6.24 5.75 4.59
C ILE A 55 5.70 7.14 4.82
N ARG A 56 5.51 7.52 6.10
CA ARG A 56 5.02 8.82 6.55
C ARG A 56 5.98 9.42 7.57
N ASP A 57 5.91 10.75 7.75
CA ASP A 57 6.72 11.47 8.72
C ASP A 57 6.47 11.01 10.16
N SER A 58 5.21 10.73 10.50
CA SER A 58 4.83 10.45 11.88
C SER A 58 3.68 9.44 11.94
N ALA A 59 3.49 8.87 13.13
CA ALA A 59 2.34 8.00 13.41
C ALA A 59 1.01 8.73 13.21
N ASP A 60 0.94 10.02 13.57
CA ASP A 60 -0.27 10.83 13.40
C ASP A 60 -0.63 10.99 11.94
N ASP A 61 0.35 11.21 11.06
CA ASP A 61 0.13 11.29 9.62
C ASP A 61 -0.37 9.94 9.06
N MET A 62 0.13 8.84 9.60
CA MET A 62 -0.31 7.50 9.22
C MET A 62 -1.78 7.28 9.59
N VAL A 63 -2.17 7.65 10.81
CA VAL A 63 -3.55 7.53 11.28
C VAL A 63 -4.48 8.41 10.43
N ALA A 64 -4.06 9.65 10.14
CA ALA A 64 -4.82 10.56 9.30
C ALA A 64 -5.03 9.98 7.89
N SER A 65 -4.01 9.37 7.32
CA SER A 65 -4.09 8.71 6.01
C SER A 65 -5.11 7.55 6.03
N GLU A 66 -5.07 6.72 7.06
CA GLU A 66 -6.01 5.59 7.19
C GLU A 66 -7.45 6.04 7.38
N ALA A 67 -7.66 7.17 8.06
CA ALA A 67 -8.97 7.74 8.30
C ALA A 67 -9.53 8.50 7.09
N SER A 68 -8.71 8.77 6.07
CA SER A 68 -9.13 9.51 4.90
C SER A 68 -10.04 8.65 4.00
N GLY A 69 -10.98 9.29 3.33
CA GLY A 69 -11.83 8.62 2.36
C GLY A 69 -11.03 8.05 1.17
N ASN A 70 -9.89 8.65 0.87
CA ASN A 70 -9.01 8.18 -0.21
C ASN A 70 -8.53 6.75 0.02
N TYR A 71 -8.10 6.42 1.24
CA TYR A 71 -7.65 5.07 1.56
C TYR A 71 -8.73 4.03 1.25
N GLN A 72 -9.97 4.29 1.69
CA GLN A 72 -11.09 3.39 1.46
C GLN A 72 -11.42 3.26 -0.03
N GLN A 73 -11.33 4.36 -0.78
CA GLN A 73 -11.56 4.33 -2.22
C GLN A 73 -10.52 3.48 -2.95
N GLN A 74 -9.25 3.58 -2.56
CA GLN A 74 -8.18 2.81 -3.19
C GLN A 74 -8.33 1.31 -2.89
N ILE A 75 -8.65 0.95 -1.66
CA ILE A 75 -8.91 -0.45 -1.28
C ILE A 75 -10.07 -1.02 -2.10
N ALA A 76 -11.13 -0.26 -2.32
CA ALA A 76 -12.26 -0.70 -3.13
C ALA A 76 -11.86 -1.00 -4.57
N LYS A 77 -10.97 -0.19 -5.15
CA LYS A 77 -10.47 -0.43 -6.52
C LYS A 77 -9.65 -1.72 -6.63
N LEU A 78 -8.94 -2.09 -5.57
CA LEU A 78 -8.06 -3.24 -5.57
C LEU A 78 -8.80 -4.56 -5.31
N GLY A 79 -10.02 -4.50 -4.79
CA GLY A 79 -10.75 -5.69 -4.36
C GLY A 79 -10.94 -6.75 -5.44
N SER A 80 -11.05 -6.34 -6.70
CA SER A 80 -11.25 -7.29 -7.82
C SER A 80 -10.01 -8.11 -8.16
N VAL A 81 -8.83 -7.68 -7.75
CA VAL A 81 -7.57 -8.39 -8.03
C VAL A 81 -7.00 -9.10 -6.82
N LEU A 82 -7.54 -8.85 -5.63
CA LEU A 82 -7.11 -9.50 -4.39
C LEU A 82 -7.78 -10.87 -4.23
N ALA A 83 -7.00 -11.87 -3.79
CA ALA A 83 -7.51 -13.20 -3.49
C ALA A 83 -8.12 -13.26 -2.09
N MET A 84 -7.71 -12.36 -1.19
CA MET A 84 -8.18 -12.28 0.18
C MET A 84 -7.96 -10.86 0.71
N PRO A 85 -8.59 -10.49 1.83
CA PRO A 85 -8.37 -9.16 2.40
C PRO A 85 -6.91 -8.91 2.73
N PRO A 86 -6.39 -7.69 2.50
CA PRO A 86 -5.00 -7.37 2.84
C PRO A 86 -4.77 -7.38 4.35
N VAL A 87 -3.54 -7.76 4.72
CA VAL A 87 -3.10 -7.72 6.11
C VAL A 87 -2.23 -6.48 6.30
N ARG A 88 -2.62 -5.62 7.25
CA ARG A 88 -1.91 -4.37 7.53
C ARG A 88 -1.24 -4.42 8.88
N GLU A 89 -0.02 -3.89 8.93
CA GLU A 89 0.70 -3.68 10.18
C GLU A 89 1.43 -2.34 10.13
N ALA A 90 1.60 -1.71 11.28
CA ALA A 90 2.28 -0.43 11.40
C ALA A 90 3.57 -0.60 12.19
N TYR A 91 4.63 0.04 11.73
CA TYR A 91 5.95 -0.02 12.35
C TYR A 91 6.58 1.35 12.40
N GLU A 92 7.44 1.56 13.39
CA GLU A 92 8.37 2.70 13.33
C GLU A 92 9.52 2.33 12.40
N LEU A 93 9.81 3.22 11.44
CA LEU A 93 10.96 3.04 10.56
C LEU A 93 12.21 3.46 11.32
N THR A 94 13.03 2.48 11.68
CA THR A 94 14.17 2.68 12.57
C THR A 94 15.46 2.93 11.81
N VAL A 95 15.66 2.23 10.70
CA VAL A 95 16.84 2.39 9.86
C VAL A 95 16.44 2.45 8.40
N LEU A 96 16.87 3.50 7.72
CA LEU A 96 16.80 3.62 6.27
C LEU A 96 18.18 4.08 5.80
N ASP A 97 18.90 3.19 5.17
CA ASP A 97 20.25 3.48 4.68
C ASP A 97 20.25 4.09 3.28
#